data_71a1d0dbba4c0ba3dde6b06ebd8ac76d
#
_entry.id   71a1d0dbba4c0ba3dde6b06ebd8ac76d
#
_cell.length_a   1.000
_cell.length_b   1.000
_cell.length_c   1.000
_cell.angle_alpha   90.00
_cell.angle_beta   90.00
_cell.angle_gamma   90.00
#
_symmetry.space_group_name_H-M   'P 1'
#
loop_
_entity.id
_entity.type
_entity.pdbx_description
1 polymer ?
#
loop_
_entity_poly.entity_id
_entity_poly.type
_entity_poly.pdbx_seq_one_letter_code
_entity_poly.pdbx_strand_id
1 'polypeptide(L)'
;MMPARAVIARQQRLFDDFFKIDELLVTHRQIDGTTSSVQRRLVFERGDSVAVLLFNRDRRAVVLVEQFKAPALVARRRDDPTTTDGWLVETLAGMIDTGEAPEAAAIRETLEETGYRIREPELIGRFFVSPGGTSERVFLYFAEVGDADRVGMGGGIDDEDIQVLEIGLEELFARGLVEDTKLAIGVYWLQNRTSLQA
;
A
#
# COMPACT_ATOMS: atom_id res chain seq x y z
N MET A 1 -24.87 -26.52 -6.65
CA MET A 1 -24.30 -25.19 -6.39
C MET A 1 -24.20 -25.02 -4.88
N MET A 2 -23.02 -24.75 -4.30
CA MET A 2 -22.93 -24.47 -2.86
C MET A 2 -23.71 -23.17 -2.56
N PRO A 3 -24.46 -23.09 -1.45
CA PRO A 3 -25.16 -21.86 -1.07
C PRO A 3 -24.13 -20.73 -0.84
N ALA A 4 -24.55 -19.50 -1.14
CA ALA A 4 -23.71 -18.32 -0.93
C ALA A 4 -23.24 -18.23 0.53
N ARG A 5 -21.96 -17.94 0.75
CA ARG A 5 -21.39 -17.82 2.11
C ARG A 5 -21.75 -16.50 2.78
N ALA A 6 -22.08 -15.47 2.00
CA ALA A 6 -22.56 -14.17 2.47
C ALA A 6 -23.49 -13.55 1.45
N VAL A 7 -24.42 -12.70 1.92
CA VAL A 7 -25.36 -11.95 1.09
C VAL A 7 -25.37 -10.49 1.58
N ILE A 8 -25.19 -9.56 0.65
CA ILE A 8 -25.43 -8.13 0.88
C ILE A 8 -26.90 -7.87 0.51
N ALA A 9 -27.75 -7.65 1.51
CA ALA A 9 -29.17 -7.37 1.31
C ALA A 9 -29.40 -5.91 0.90
N ARG A 10 -28.55 -4.99 1.35
CA ARG A 10 -28.60 -3.57 1.02
C ARG A 10 -27.20 -2.98 1.10
N GLN A 11 -26.88 -2.08 0.15
CA GLN A 11 -25.71 -1.19 0.19
C GLN A 11 -26.18 0.23 -0.07
N GLN A 12 -25.69 1.17 0.73
CA GLN A 12 -26.02 2.59 0.60
C GLN A 12 -24.79 3.42 0.90
N ARG A 13 -24.46 4.38 0.03
CA ARG A 13 -23.46 5.40 0.27
C ARG A 13 -23.97 6.38 1.32
N LEU A 14 -23.26 6.51 2.46
CA LEU A 14 -23.58 7.47 3.52
C LEU A 14 -22.78 8.75 3.44
N PHE A 15 -21.53 8.67 2.97
CA PHE A 15 -20.64 9.80 2.78
C PHE A 15 -19.92 9.63 1.43
N ASP A 16 -19.85 10.66 0.62
CA ASP A 16 -19.28 10.65 -0.72
C ASP A 16 -18.51 11.95 -0.95
N ASP A 17 -17.18 11.85 -0.76
CA ASP A 17 -16.20 12.89 -1.01
C ASP A 17 -14.93 12.19 -1.51
N PHE A 18 -13.73 12.77 -1.30
CA PHE A 18 -12.45 12.10 -1.58
C PHE A 18 -12.42 10.68 -1.00
N PHE A 19 -12.82 10.52 0.25
CA PHE A 19 -13.12 9.21 0.83
C PHE A 19 -14.63 8.93 0.84
N LYS A 20 -14.99 7.66 0.85
CA LYS A 20 -16.37 7.21 0.81
C LYS A 20 -16.68 6.28 1.97
N ILE A 21 -17.90 6.38 2.52
CA ILE A 21 -18.39 5.44 3.54
C ILE A 21 -19.65 4.79 3.02
N ASP A 22 -19.61 3.48 2.90
CA ASP A 22 -20.76 2.65 2.55
C ASP A 22 -21.34 1.95 3.78
N GLU A 23 -22.67 1.94 3.90
CA GLU A 23 -23.42 1.08 4.80
C GLU A 23 -23.84 -0.18 4.08
N LEU A 24 -23.55 -1.32 4.69
CA LEU A 24 -24.02 -2.63 4.22
C LEU A 24 -24.94 -3.26 5.27
N LEU A 25 -26.05 -3.86 4.82
CA LEU A 25 -26.81 -4.84 5.57
C LEU A 25 -26.47 -6.21 5.04
N VAL A 26 -25.81 -7.03 5.85
CA VAL A 26 -25.25 -8.32 5.42
C VAL A 26 -25.69 -9.46 6.32
N THR A 27 -25.83 -10.64 5.73
CA THR A 27 -25.90 -11.91 6.43
C THR A 27 -24.79 -12.82 5.94
N HIS A 28 -24.30 -13.69 6.78
CA HIS A 28 -23.30 -14.68 6.38
C HIS A 28 -23.54 -16.01 7.06
N ARG A 29 -22.99 -17.07 6.47
CA ARG A 29 -22.99 -18.40 7.07
C ARG A 29 -22.01 -18.41 8.24
N GLN A 30 -22.48 -18.81 9.41
CA GLN A 30 -21.69 -18.98 10.61
C GLN A 30 -20.88 -20.27 10.56
N ILE A 31 -19.92 -20.43 11.47
CA ILE A 31 -19.04 -21.62 11.53
C ILE A 31 -19.85 -22.90 11.82
N ASP A 32 -20.90 -22.78 12.64
CA ASP A 32 -21.83 -23.88 12.96
C ASP A 32 -22.79 -24.27 11.82
N GLY A 33 -22.69 -23.56 10.68
CA GLY A 33 -23.50 -23.78 9.49
C GLY A 33 -24.84 -23.02 9.48
N THR A 34 -25.21 -22.33 10.56
CA THR A 34 -26.39 -21.47 10.59
C THR A 34 -26.16 -20.16 9.81
N THR A 35 -27.24 -19.41 9.57
CA THR A 35 -27.15 -18.07 8.99
C THR A 35 -27.20 -17.03 10.09
N SER A 36 -26.30 -16.04 10.05
CA SER A 36 -26.30 -14.92 11.00
C SER A 36 -27.59 -14.10 10.91
N SER A 37 -27.93 -13.40 11.97
CA SER A 37 -28.86 -12.27 11.86
C SER A 37 -28.34 -11.22 10.87
N VAL A 38 -29.23 -10.33 10.41
CA VAL A 38 -28.82 -9.18 9.58
C VAL A 38 -27.90 -8.28 10.41
N GLN A 39 -26.74 -8.01 9.87
CA GLN A 39 -25.72 -7.19 10.50
C GLN A 39 -25.51 -5.91 9.70
N ARG A 40 -25.50 -4.77 10.39
CA ARG A 40 -25.08 -3.50 9.82
C ARG A 40 -23.56 -3.37 9.89
N ARG A 41 -22.93 -3.06 8.75
CA ARG A 41 -21.48 -2.82 8.64
C ARG A 41 -21.24 -1.51 7.91
N LEU A 42 -20.21 -0.79 8.34
CA LEU A 42 -19.69 0.35 7.62
C LEU A 42 -18.40 -0.07 6.93
N VAL A 43 -18.24 0.36 5.70
CA VAL A 43 -17.03 0.12 4.90
C VAL A 43 -16.47 1.47 4.46
N PHE A 44 -15.21 1.71 4.82
CA PHE A 44 -14.43 2.79 4.26
C PHE A 44 -13.94 2.37 2.87
N GLU A 45 -14.46 3.03 1.84
CA GLU A 45 -14.19 2.73 0.45
C GLU A 45 -13.33 3.83 -0.16
N ARG A 46 -12.14 3.47 -0.64
CA ARG A 46 -11.21 4.38 -1.31
C ARG A 46 -10.60 3.81 -2.58
N GLY A 47 -11.01 2.62 -3.00
CA GLY A 47 -10.40 1.90 -4.12
C GLY A 47 -9.19 1.06 -3.70
N ASP A 48 -8.55 0.47 -4.69
CA ASP A 48 -7.33 -0.32 -4.54
C ASP A 48 -6.10 0.55 -4.81
N SER A 49 -4.95 0.15 -4.29
CA SER A 49 -3.68 0.83 -4.48
C SER A 49 -2.58 -0.12 -4.97
N VAL A 50 -1.52 0.46 -5.50
CA VAL A 50 -0.26 -0.24 -5.79
C VAL A 50 0.82 0.24 -4.85
N ALA A 51 1.82 -0.61 -4.63
CA ALA A 51 3.07 -0.22 -4.01
C ALA A 51 4.22 -0.96 -4.70
N VAL A 52 5.40 -0.35 -4.76
CA VAL A 52 6.56 -0.96 -5.39
C VAL A 52 7.76 -0.94 -4.46
N LEU A 53 8.32 -2.10 -4.15
CA LEU A 53 9.64 -2.22 -3.58
C LEU A 53 10.65 -2.07 -4.72
N LEU A 54 11.24 -0.89 -4.85
CA LEU A 54 12.16 -0.55 -5.92
C LEU A 54 13.61 -0.73 -5.47
N PHE A 55 14.35 -1.60 -6.14
CA PHE A 55 15.74 -1.92 -5.80
C PHE A 55 16.70 -1.41 -6.87
N ASN A 56 17.61 -0.52 -6.49
CA ASN A 56 18.70 -0.07 -7.35
C ASN A 56 19.90 -1.03 -7.20
N ARG A 57 20.15 -1.84 -8.25
CA ARG A 57 21.23 -2.85 -8.27
C ARG A 57 22.63 -2.24 -8.28
N ASP A 58 22.79 -1.06 -8.94
CA ASP A 58 24.11 -0.42 -9.06
C ASP A 58 24.59 0.11 -7.71
N ARG A 59 23.65 0.58 -6.88
CA ARG A 59 23.91 1.13 -5.54
C ARG A 59 23.68 0.13 -4.41
N ARG A 60 23.11 -1.06 -4.73
CA ARG A 60 22.67 -2.05 -3.75
C ARG A 60 21.76 -1.45 -2.67
N ALA A 61 20.84 -0.60 -3.07
CA ALA A 61 19.95 0.16 -2.21
C ALA A 61 18.50 0.00 -2.61
N VAL A 62 17.60 0.10 -1.63
CA VAL A 62 16.16 0.22 -1.87
C VAL A 62 15.83 1.70 -2.00
N VAL A 63 15.12 2.05 -3.07
CA VAL A 63 14.57 3.39 -3.29
C VAL A 63 13.24 3.47 -2.57
N LEU A 64 13.15 4.41 -1.64
CA LEU A 64 11.99 4.66 -0.79
C LEU A 64 11.56 6.11 -0.95
N VAL A 65 10.42 6.42 -0.38
CA VAL A 65 9.90 7.79 -0.30
C VAL A 65 9.66 8.18 1.16
N GLU A 66 9.91 9.44 1.48
CA GLU A 66 9.47 10.04 2.73
C GLU A 66 8.39 11.07 2.42
N GLN A 67 7.25 10.95 3.07
CA GLN A 67 6.07 11.75 2.78
C GLN A 67 5.28 12.05 4.06
N PHE A 68 4.67 13.23 4.13
CA PHE A 68 3.75 13.58 5.21
C PHE A 68 2.41 12.84 5.06
N LYS A 69 2.00 12.15 6.12
CA LYS A 69 0.71 11.45 6.21
C LYS A 69 -0.08 11.97 7.43
N ALA A 70 -1.13 12.74 7.18
CA ALA A 70 -1.99 13.25 8.25
C ALA A 70 -2.53 12.15 9.20
N PRO A 71 -2.93 10.94 8.72
CA PRO A 71 -3.32 9.85 9.61
C PRO A 71 -2.20 9.39 10.57
N ALA A 72 -0.93 9.40 10.12
CA ALA A 72 0.21 9.06 10.98
C ALA A 72 0.36 10.09 12.11
N LEU A 73 0.27 11.39 11.79
CA LEU A 73 0.28 12.45 12.80
C LEU A 73 -0.85 12.26 13.82
N VAL A 74 -2.07 11.97 13.35
CA VAL A 74 -3.22 11.74 14.24
C VAL A 74 -3.00 10.53 15.14
N ALA A 75 -2.41 9.46 14.60
CA ALA A 75 -2.11 8.26 15.39
C ALA A 75 -1.06 8.55 16.47
N ARG A 76 0.07 9.19 16.10
CA ARG A 76 1.16 9.52 17.04
C ARG A 76 0.73 10.50 18.13
N ARG A 77 -0.23 11.39 17.86
CA ARG A 77 -0.80 12.31 18.88
C ARG A 77 -1.61 11.61 19.97
N ARG A 78 -1.96 10.35 19.82
CA ARG A 78 -2.57 9.57 20.90
C ARG A 78 -1.56 9.26 22.00
N ASP A 79 -0.28 9.10 21.63
CA ASP A 79 0.82 8.78 22.54
C ASP A 79 1.52 10.04 23.02
N ASP A 80 1.73 11.02 22.12
CA ASP A 80 2.30 12.34 22.41
C ASP A 80 1.44 13.44 21.75
N PRO A 81 0.54 14.10 22.51
CA PRO A 81 -0.32 15.17 21.97
C PRO A 81 0.43 16.39 21.43
N THR A 82 1.71 16.54 21.76
CA THR A 82 2.54 17.68 21.33
C THR A 82 3.29 17.41 20.04
N THR A 83 3.34 16.16 19.57
CA THR A 83 4.07 15.80 18.36
C THR A 83 3.54 16.54 17.14
N THR A 84 4.45 16.95 16.28
CA THR A 84 4.16 17.50 14.93
C THR A 84 4.62 16.54 13.84
N ASP A 85 5.13 15.37 14.22
CA ASP A 85 5.67 14.38 13.29
C ASP A 85 4.56 13.54 12.67
N GLY A 86 4.41 13.66 11.36
CA GLY A 86 3.52 12.87 10.52
C GLY A 86 4.24 12.29 9.30
N TRP A 87 5.57 12.37 9.27
CA TRP A 87 6.38 11.87 8.15
C TRP A 87 6.60 10.36 8.26
N LEU A 88 6.44 9.67 7.15
CA LEU A 88 6.68 8.23 7.05
C LEU A 88 7.67 7.93 5.94
N VAL A 89 8.61 7.02 6.21
CA VAL A 89 9.43 6.37 5.19
C VAL A 89 8.72 5.09 4.75
N GLU A 90 8.38 5.02 3.49
CA GLU A 90 7.57 3.94 2.94
C GLU A 90 8.04 3.52 1.53
N THR A 91 7.52 2.39 1.03
CA THR A 91 7.59 2.11 -0.40
C THR A 91 6.77 3.14 -1.15
N LEU A 92 7.21 3.54 -2.35
CA LEU A 92 6.37 4.31 -3.25
C LEU A 92 5.00 3.61 -3.44
N ALA A 93 3.93 4.39 -3.47
CA ALA A 93 2.58 3.84 -3.51
C ALA A 93 1.53 4.86 -3.96
N GLY A 94 0.66 4.46 -4.87
CA GLY A 94 -0.43 5.30 -5.34
C GLY A 94 -1.72 4.55 -5.60
N MET A 95 -2.76 5.30 -5.91
CA MET A 95 -4.08 4.74 -6.21
C MET A 95 -4.13 4.21 -7.64
N ILE A 96 -4.89 3.13 -7.81
CA ILE A 96 -5.21 2.61 -9.14
C ILE A 96 -6.37 3.41 -9.70
N ASP A 97 -6.16 4.05 -10.85
CA ASP A 97 -7.19 4.83 -11.53
C ASP A 97 -8.31 3.94 -12.08
N THR A 98 -9.48 4.54 -12.30
CA THR A 98 -10.63 3.80 -12.84
C THR A 98 -10.31 3.21 -14.22
N GLY A 99 -10.31 1.89 -14.28
CA GLY A 99 -10.01 1.13 -15.51
C GLY A 99 -8.52 0.91 -15.77
N GLU A 100 -7.65 1.38 -14.89
CA GLU A 100 -6.22 1.14 -14.97
C GLU A 100 -5.88 -0.27 -14.45
N ALA A 101 -4.94 -0.95 -15.13
CA ALA A 101 -4.41 -2.21 -14.63
C ALA A 101 -3.42 -1.95 -13.48
N PRO A 102 -3.39 -2.80 -12.42
CA PRO A 102 -2.47 -2.59 -11.29
C PRO A 102 -1.00 -2.48 -11.70
N GLU A 103 -0.57 -3.24 -12.70
CA GLU A 103 0.80 -3.18 -13.23
C GLU A 103 1.09 -1.82 -13.90
N ALA A 104 0.11 -1.27 -14.65
CA ALA A 104 0.26 0.03 -15.28
C ALA A 104 0.35 1.15 -14.24
N ALA A 105 -0.49 1.09 -13.19
CA ALA A 105 -0.41 2.00 -12.05
C ALA A 105 0.96 1.92 -11.35
N ALA A 106 1.50 0.72 -11.13
CA ALA A 106 2.83 0.54 -10.53
C ALA A 106 3.94 1.20 -11.36
N ILE A 107 3.86 1.10 -12.70
CA ILE A 107 4.83 1.74 -13.62
C ILE A 107 4.69 3.27 -13.57
N ARG A 108 3.48 3.80 -13.62
CA ARG A 108 3.18 5.23 -13.57
C ARG A 108 3.66 5.84 -12.24
N GLU A 109 3.22 5.31 -11.10
CA GLU A 109 3.56 5.80 -9.78
C GLU A 109 5.09 5.74 -9.51
N THR A 110 5.77 4.69 -9.98
CA THR A 110 7.23 4.62 -9.85
C THR A 110 7.90 5.79 -10.55
N LEU A 111 7.44 6.16 -11.74
CA LEU A 111 8.01 7.28 -12.48
C LEU A 111 7.69 8.62 -11.82
N GLU A 112 6.45 8.82 -11.39
CA GLU A 112 5.96 10.08 -10.79
C GLU A 112 6.64 10.37 -9.45
N GLU A 113 6.68 9.38 -8.55
CA GLU A 113 7.23 9.59 -7.21
C GLU A 113 8.76 9.54 -7.16
N THR A 114 9.41 8.69 -7.97
CA THR A 114 10.86 8.45 -7.83
C THR A 114 11.71 8.89 -9.01
N GLY A 115 11.08 9.17 -10.16
CA GLY A 115 11.79 9.48 -11.40
C GLY A 115 12.45 8.28 -12.08
N TYR A 116 12.27 7.06 -11.56
CA TYR A 116 12.76 5.83 -12.17
C TYR A 116 11.75 5.24 -13.15
N ARG A 117 12.24 4.72 -14.27
CA ARG A 117 11.43 4.00 -15.25
C ARG A 117 11.59 2.50 -15.06
N ILE A 118 10.47 1.82 -14.78
CA ILE A 118 10.38 0.37 -14.73
C ILE A 118 9.53 -0.14 -15.89
N ARG A 119 9.59 -1.45 -16.22
CA ARG A 119 8.84 -2.04 -17.35
C ARG A 119 8.01 -3.25 -16.96
N GLU A 120 8.57 -4.18 -16.23
CA GLU A 120 7.97 -5.47 -15.88
C GLU A 120 8.11 -5.70 -14.36
N PRO A 121 7.29 -5.04 -13.55
CA PRO A 121 7.34 -5.25 -12.10
C PRO A 121 6.80 -6.64 -11.75
N GLU A 122 7.52 -7.34 -10.85
CA GLU A 122 7.13 -8.65 -10.33
C GLU A 122 6.13 -8.51 -9.20
N LEU A 123 4.95 -9.12 -9.29
CA LEU A 123 3.96 -9.09 -8.22
C LEU A 123 4.44 -9.94 -7.03
N ILE A 124 4.71 -9.29 -5.89
CA ILE A 124 4.96 -9.97 -4.60
C ILE A 124 3.66 -10.55 -4.05
N GLY A 125 2.58 -9.78 -4.08
CA GLY A 125 1.29 -10.23 -3.61
C GLY A 125 0.23 -9.15 -3.59
N ARG A 126 -0.99 -9.57 -3.23
CA ARG A 126 -2.14 -8.70 -3.05
C ARG A 126 -2.66 -8.85 -1.62
N PHE A 127 -2.74 -7.74 -0.90
CA PHE A 127 -3.02 -7.74 0.53
C PHE A 127 -4.19 -6.83 0.86
N PHE A 128 -5.05 -7.25 1.79
CA PHE A 128 -5.94 -6.32 2.46
C PHE A 128 -5.15 -5.53 3.51
N VAL A 129 -5.33 -4.22 3.55
CA VAL A 129 -4.57 -3.35 4.47
C VAL A 129 -5.19 -3.36 5.86
N SER A 130 -6.52 -3.21 5.94
CA SER A 130 -7.27 -3.21 7.20
C SER A 130 -8.70 -3.73 7.00
N PRO A 131 -8.87 -5.05 6.77
CA PRO A 131 -10.16 -5.64 6.34
C PRO A 131 -11.27 -5.57 7.40
N GLY A 132 -10.95 -5.11 8.60
CA GLY A 132 -11.95 -4.79 9.62
C GLY A 132 -12.76 -3.52 9.35
N GLY A 133 -12.28 -2.63 8.48
CA GLY A 133 -12.91 -1.34 8.21
C GLY A 133 -12.87 -0.88 6.77
N THR A 134 -11.84 -1.23 6.00
CA THR A 134 -11.69 -0.81 4.61
C THR A 134 -11.73 -2.00 3.64
N SER A 135 -12.24 -1.75 2.43
CA SER A 135 -12.20 -2.67 1.30
C SER A 135 -10.87 -2.63 0.54
N GLU A 136 -10.00 -1.66 0.81
CA GLU A 136 -8.74 -1.45 0.09
C GLU A 136 -7.86 -2.69 0.05
N ARG A 137 -7.36 -2.99 -1.15
CA ARG A 137 -6.31 -3.96 -1.38
C ARG A 137 -5.10 -3.23 -1.94
N VAL A 138 -3.91 -3.62 -1.46
CA VAL A 138 -2.64 -3.17 -2.03
C VAL A 138 -2.06 -4.27 -2.89
N PHE A 139 -1.71 -3.94 -4.13
CA PHE A 139 -0.92 -4.79 -5.03
C PHE A 139 0.55 -4.39 -4.84
N LEU A 140 1.31 -5.21 -4.11
CA LEU A 140 2.72 -4.97 -3.85
C LEU A 140 3.57 -5.63 -4.93
N TYR A 141 4.39 -4.82 -5.60
CA TYR A 141 5.31 -5.25 -6.63
C TYR A 141 6.76 -5.10 -6.19
N PHE A 142 7.65 -5.83 -6.85
CA PHE A 142 9.09 -5.63 -6.84
C PHE A 142 9.54 -5.19 -8.22
N ALA A 143 10.48 -4.25 -8.27
CA ALA A 143 11.16 -3.89 -9.51
C ALA A 143 12.64 -3.62 -9.25
N GLU A 144 13.48 -4.00 -10.22
CA GLU A 144 14.90 -3.74 -10.22
C GLU A 144 15.25 -2.67 -11.24
N VAL A 145 16.08 -1.70 -10.84
CA VAL A 145 16.56 -0.60 -11.66
C VAL A 145 18.07 -0.43 -11.53
N GLY A 146 18.66 0.29 -12.46
CA GLY A 146 20.01 0.84 -12.33
C GLY A 146 20.00 2.36 -12.40
N ASP A 147 21.15 3.01 -12.21
CA ASP A 147 21.27 4.47 -12.26
C ASP A 147 20.82 5.07 -13.60
N ALA A 148 21.02 4.34 -14.70
CA ALA A 148 20.59 4.74 -16.04
C ALA A 148 19.07 4.76 -16.24
N ASP A 149 18.31 4.08 -15.39
CA ASP A 149 16.85 4.04 -15.45
C ASP A 149 16.20 5.27 -14.77
N ARG A 150 16.99 6.10 -14.08
CA ARG A 150 16.51 7.35 -13.50
C ARG A 150 16.43 8.43 -14.59
N VAL A 151 15.23 8.79 -14.98
CA VAL A 151 14.93 9.72 -16.08
C VAL A 151 14.32 11.05 -15.61
N GLY A 152 14.07 11.18 -14.30
CA GLY A 152 13.48 12.37 -13.68
C GLY A 152 13.91 12.54 -12.23
N MET A 153 13.45 13.62 -11.61
CA MET A 153 13.74 13.89 -10.20
C MET A 153 12.83 13.08 -9.27
N GLY A 154 11.62 12.72 -9.72
CA GLY A 154 10.54 12.27 -8.85
C GLY A 154 9.98 13.42 -8.02
N GLY A 155 9.35 13.10 -6.91
CA GLY A 155 8.79 14.08 -5.98
C GLY A 155 7.27 14.13 -5.99
N GLY A 156 6.63 13.25 -6.78
CA GLY A 156 5.17 13.22 -6.94
C GLY A 156 4.65 14.21 -7.97
N ILE A 157 3.35 14.38 -8.00
CA ILE A 157 2.63 15.30 -8.88
C ILE A 157 1.75 16.25 -8.04
N ASP A 158 1.33 17.34 -8.64
CA ASP A 158 0.45 18.36 -8.04
C ASP A 158 0.96 18.87 -6.68
N ASP A 159 0.18 18.68 -5.61
CA ASP A 159 0.49 19.14 -4.24
C ASP A 159 1.26 18.08 -3.40
N GLU A 160 1.78 17.04 -4.02
CA GLU A 160 2.57 16.03 -3.32
C GLU A 160 3.97 16.57 -3.01
N ASP A 161 4.40 16.40 -1.74
CA ASP A 161 5.74 16.75 -1.26
C ASP A 161 6.43 15.45 -0.84
N ILE A 162 7.13 14.85 -1.79
CA ILE A 162 7.75 13.53 -1.66
C ILE A 162 9.26 13.67 -1.76
N GLN A 163 9.97 13.21 -0.73
CA GLN A 163 11.42 13.07 -0.74
C GLN A 163 11.83 11.65 -1.12
N VAL A 164 12.59 11.52 -2.19
CA VAL A 164 13.17 10.23 -2.60
C VAL A 164 14.40 9.92 -1.76
N LEU A 165 14.41 8.74 -1.14
CA LEU A 165 15.50 8.23 -0.31
C LEU A 165 16.07 6.95 -0.92
N GLU A 166 17.38 6.73 -0.71
CA GLU A 166 18.01 5.46 -1.05
C GLU A 166 18.68 4.91 0.20
N ILE A 167 18.28 3.71 0.61
CA ILE A 167 18.76 3.05 1.83
C ILE A 167 19.45 1.74 1.42
N GLY A 168 20.72 1.58 1.80
CA GLY A 168 21.47 0.37 1.55
C GLY A 168 20.81 -0.87 2.18
N LEU A 169 20.91 -2.04 1.52
CA LEU A 169 20.27 -3.27 1.99
C LEU A 169 20.68 -3.64 3.43
N GLU A 170 21.96 -3.53 3.74
CA GLU A 170 22.47 -3.88 5.08
C GLU A 170 21.88 -2.96 6.16
N GLU A 171 21.81 -1.67 5.88
CA GLU A 171 21.19 -0.69 6.77
C GLU A 171 19.69 -0.95 6.92
N LEU A 172 18.99 -1.18 5.81
CA LEU A 172 17.55 -1.46 5.82
C LEU A 172 17.22 -2.71 6.65
N PHE A 173 18.02 -3.77 6.50
CA PHE A 173 17.84 -5.00 7.27
C PHE A 173 18.19 -4.84 8.75
N ALA A 174 19.16 -3.97 9.08
CA ALA A 174 19.56 -3.69 10.46
C ALA A 174 18.59 -2.78 11.22
N ARG A 175 17.84 -1.91 10.53
CA ARG A 175 16.90 -0.97 11.16
C ARG A 175 15.80 -1.65 11.98
N GLY A 176 15.37 -2.88 11.63
CA GLY A 176 14.49 -3.75 12.42
C GLY A 176 13.06 -3.27 12.65
N LEU A 177 12.82 -1.96 12.68
CA LEU A 177 11.51 -1.34 12.86
C LEU A 177 11.16 -0.54 11.62
N VAL A 178 10.14 -1.01 10.92
CA VAL A 178 9.54 -0.35 9.76
C VAL A 178 8.09 -0.09 10.10
N GLU A 179 7.67 1.17 10.07
CA GLU A 179 6.28 1.55 10.42
C GLU A 179 5.31 1.29 9.26
N ASP A 180 5.81 1.29 8.02
CA ASP A 180 4.99 0.96 6.84
C ASP A 180 4.91 -0.54 6.61
N THR A 181 3.68 -1.07 6.61
CA THR A 181 3.43 -2.51 6.41
C THR A 181 3.87 -3.00 5.02
N LYS A 182 3.70 -2.18 3.97
CA LYS A 182 4.11 -2.51 2.60
C LYS A 182 5.62 -2.70 2.52
N LEU A 183 6.35 -1.76 3.11
CA LEU A 183 7.81 -1.84 3.20
C LEU A 183 8.25 -3.05 4.02
N ALA A 184 7.61 -3.30 5.17
CA ALA A 184 7.93 -4.47 6.01
C ALA A 184 7.78 -5.78 5.22
N ILE A 185 6.66 -5.98 4.52
CA ILE A 185 6.42 -7.17 3.69
C ILE A 185 7.48 -7.27 2.59
N GLY A 186 7.77 -6.16 1.91
CA GLY A 186 8.78 -6.10 0.85
C GLY A 186 10.18 -6.46 1.34
N VAL A 187 10.59 -5.93 2.51
CA VAL A 187 11.88 -6.23 3.14
C VAL A 187 12.01 -7.72 3.47
N TYR A 188 10.99 -8.32 4.12
CA TYR A 188 11.00 -9.75 4.42
C TYR A 188 11.01 -10.61 3.16
N TRP A 189 10.28 -10.22 2.12
CA TRP A 189 10.31 -10.90 0.84
C TRP A 189 11.70 -10.85 0.20
N LEU A 190 12.35 -9.68 0.19
CA LEU A 190 13.68 -9.48 -0.36
C LEU A 190 14.76 -10.25 0.42
N GLN A 191 14.69 -10.27 1.75
CA GLN A 191 15.57 -11.05 2.60
C GLN A 191 15.51 -12.56 2.26
N ASN A 192 14.30 -13.10 2.10
CA ASN A 192 14.11 -14.50 1.74
C ASN A 192 14.64 -14.79 0.33
N ARG A 193 14.44 -13.89 -0.62
CA ARG A 193 14.94 -14.04 -2.00
C ARG A 193 16.46 -14.05 -2.06
N THR A 194 17.14 -13.18 -1.33
CA THR A 194 18.60 -13.11 -1.28
C THR A 194 19.22 -14.30 -0.53
N SER A 195 18.56 -14.80 0.51
CA SER A 195 19.03 -15.98 1.27
C SER A 195 18.95 -17.29 0.47
N LEU A 196 18.04 -17.37 -0.51
CA LEU A 196 17.92 -18.56 -1.39
C LEU A 196 18.94 -18.57 -2.54
N GLN A 197 19.64 -17.46 -2.78
CA GLN A 197 20.64 -17.33 -3.85
C GLN A 197 22.09 -17.39 -3.33
N ALA A 198 22.28 -17.47 -2.02
CA ALA A 198 23.57 -17.61 -1.33
C ALA A 198 23.84 -19.07 -0.96
#